data_a2be70fb109dd9b456a3135e76d4743e
#
_entry.id   a2be70fb109dd9b456a3135e76d4743e
#
_cell.length_a   1.000
_cell.length_b   1.000
_cell.length_c   1.000
_cell.angle_alpha   90.00
_cell.angle_beta   90.00
_cell.angle_gamma   90.00
#
_symmetry.space_group_name_H-M   'P 1'
#
loop_
_entity.id
_entity.type
_entity.pdbx_description
1 polymer ?
#
loop_
_entity_poly.entity_id
_entity_poly.type
_entity_poly.pdbx_seq_one_letter_code
_entity_poly.pdbx_strand_id
1 'polypeptide(L)'
;TNIARELCRRTGLPYFKNKDEHQYFLSNPGYFIDAIRYVDTYFTSYLEATKASIVLDRAWPSEWVYSQVMDRSTDIPVLRSLDDRHAAMGTKIIIPFRTDYSAQHDRYDAINENIDAISDLYKLFAVWSNCDTLLLNVDDEDLDRELAEVTRFLGIE
;
A
#
# COMPACT_ATOMS: atom_id res chain seq x y z
N THR A 1 2.71 3.16 -8.49
CA THR A 1 2.54 4.63 -8.69
C THR A 1 2.02 4.95 -10.08
N ASN A 2 2.53 4.37 -11.15
CA ASN A 2 2.02 4.62 -12.51
C ASN A 2 0.59 4.09 -12.67
N ILE A 3 0.32 2.87 -12.22
CA ILE A 3 -1.02 2.26 -12.25
C ILE A 3 -2.02 3.13 -11.47
N ALA A 4 -1.69 3.54 -10.24
CA ALA A 4 -2.58 4.33 -9.40
C ALA A 4 -2.91 5.70 -10.04
N ARG A 5 -1.91 6.38 -10.60
CA ARG A 5 -2.11 7.68 -11.27
C ARG A 5 -2.95 7.54 -12.54
N GLU A 6 -2.67 6.53 -13.36
CA GLU A 6 -3.42 6.30 -14.59
C GLU A 6 -4.86 5.87 -14.30
N LEU A 7 -5.07 5.05 -13.26
CA LEU A 7 -6.42 4.73 -12.77
C LEU A 7 -7.18 6.00 -12.41
N CYS A 8 -6.59 6.90 -11.61
CA CYS A 8 -7.21 8.17 -11.24
C CYS A 8 -7.51 9.04 -12.45
N ARG A 9 -6.60 9.09 -13.42
CA ARG A 9 -6.82 9.86 -14.68
C ARG A 9 -8.01 9.32 -15.49
N ARG A 10 -8.20 7.99 -15.54
CA ARG A 10 -9.30 7.34 -16.28
C ARG A 10 -10.63 7.44 -15.56
N THR A 11 -10.63 7.37 -14.23
CA THR A 11 -11.85 7.27 -13.42
C THR A 11 -12.29 8.60 -12.79
N GLY A 12 -11.41 9.60 -12.75
CA GLY A 12 -11.65 10.84 -12.02
C GLY A 12 -11.56 10.73 -10.50
N LEU A 13 -11.15 9.57 -9.95
CA LEU A 13 -10.95 9.40 -8.52
C LEU A 13 -9.77 10.24 -8.02
N PRO A 14 -9.87 10.85 -6.83
CA PRO A 14 -8.77 11.56 -6.20
C PRO A 14 -7.61 10.62 -5.90
N TYR A 15 -6.39 11.08 -6.18
CA TYR A 15 -5.15 10.39 -5.86
C TYR A 15 -4.54 10.97 -4.60
N PHE A 16 -4.25 10.13 -3.64
CA PHE A 16 -3.55 10.50 -2.42
C PHE A 16 -2.32 9.61 -2.21
N LYS A 17 -1.18 10.24 -2.01
CA LYS A 17 0.08 9.56 -1.69
C LYS A 17 0.63 10.13 -0.40
N ASN A 18 0.95 9.26 0.56
CA ASN A 18 1.76 9.65 1.71
C ASN A 18 3.12 10.16 1.21
N LYS A 19 3.53 11.32 1.71
CA LYS A 19 4.82 11.89 1.35
C LYS A 19 5.94 10.94 1.77
N ASP A 20 6.91 10.82 0.89
CA ASP A 20 8.10 10.05 1.13
C ASP A 20 9.08 10.93 1.94
N GLU A 21 8.94 10.92 3.25
CA GLU A 21 9.78 11.65 4.20
C GLU A 21 10.76 10.72 4.91
N HIS A 22 11.34 9.77 4.17
CA HIS A 22 12.21 8.73 4.70
C HIS A 22 13.34 9.25 5.59
N GLN A 23 13.95 10.38 5.26
CA GLN A 23 15.03 10.94 6.10
C GLN A 23 14.52 11.37 7.47
N TYR A 24 13.33 11.95 7.54
CA TYR A 24 12.69 12.30 8.79
C TYR A 24 12.34 11.06 9.61
N PHE A 25 11.80 10.04 8.96
CA PHE A 25 11.41 8.78 9.60
C PHE A 25 12.61 8.00 10.15
N LEU A 26 13.70 7.92 9.42
CA LEU A 26 14.93 7.28 9.87
C LEU A 26 15.52 7.95 11.12
N SER A 27 15.33 9.27 11.27
CA SER A 27 15.79 10.03 12.42
C SER A 27 14.91 9.85 13.67
N ASN A 28 13.65 9.41 13.48
CA ASN A 28 12.64 9.31 14.54
C ASN A 28 11.87 7.98 14.42
N PRO A 29 12.43 6.84 14.85
CA PRO A 29 11.79 5.53 14.68
C PRO A 29 10.41 5.42 15.34
N GLY A 30 10.14 6.19 16.41
CA GLY A 30 8.81 6.28 17.03
C GLY A 30 7.76 6.98 16.17
N TYR A 31 8.16 7.75 15.19
CA TYR A 31 7.24 8.50 14.33
C TYR A 31 6.32 7.59 13.50
N PHE A 32 6.81 6.44 13.04
CA PHE A 32 5.98 5.49 12.29
C PHE A 32 4.81 4.98 13.11
N ILE A 33 5.05 4.65 14.39
CA ILE A 33 4.00 4.21 15.31
C ILE A 33 2.99 5.32 15.53
N ASP A 34 3.45 6.53 15.75
CA ASP A 34 2.59 7.70 15.93
C ASP A 34 1.82 8.05 14.65
N ALA A 35 2.44 7.91 13.47
CA ALA A 35 1.78 8.13 12.20
C ALA A 35 0.59 7.18 12.01
N ILE A 36 0.75 5.88 12.27
CA ILE A 36 -0.37 4.94 12.14
C ILE A 36 -1.43 5.14 13.22
N ARG A 37 -1.02 5.47 14.47
CA ARG A 37 -1.95 5.68 15.58
C ARG A 37 -2.82 6.93 15.41
N TYR A 38 -2.25 8.00 14.88
CA TYR A 38 -2.90 9.30 14.83
C TYR A 38 -3.28 9.71 13.41
N VAL A 39 -2.36 9.67 12.46
CA VAL A 39 -2.61 10.16 11.10
C VAL A 39 -3.48 9.18 10.31
N ASP A 40 -3.08 7.93 10.22
CA ASP A 40 -3.83 6.92 9.45
C ASP A 40 -5.18 6.63 10.10
N THR A 41 -5.24 6.59 11.44
CA THR A 41 -6.51 6.39 12.17
C THR A 41 -7.48 7.55 11.96
N TYR A 42 -6.99 8.79 12.01
CA TYR A 42 -7.80 9.97 11.73
C TYR A 42 -8.32 9.98 10.29
N PHE A 43 -7.43 9.70 9.34
CA PHE A 43 -7.80 9.66 7.92
C PHE A 43 -8.82 8.54 7.63
N THR A 44 -8.66 7.38 8.24
CA THR A 44 -9.64 6.29 8.15
C THR A 44 -11.02 6.73 8.68
N SER A 45 -11.04 7.43 9.83
CA SER A 45 -12.29 7.98 10.37
C SER A 45 -12.95 9.01 9.43
N TYR A 46 -12.15 9.82 8.77
CA TYR A 46 -12.63 10.74 7.74
C TYR A 46 -13.28 9.99 6.56
N LEU A 47 -12.65 8.94 6.07
CA LEU A 47 -13.20 8.12 4.97
C LEU A 47 -14.52 7.43 5.39
N GLU A 48 -14.59 6.89 6.60
CA GLU A 48 -15.81 6.29 7.16
C GLU A 48 -16.97 7.29 7.22
N ALA A 49 -16.68 8.52 7.64
CA ALA A 49 -17.68 9.57 7.79
C ALA A 49 -18.16 10.11 6.44
N THR A 50 -17.26 10.32 5.49
CA THR A 50 -17.56 10.98 4.21
C THR A 50 -18.02 10.00 3.14
N LYS A 51 -17.68 8.71 3.28
CA LYS A 51 -17.85 7.69 2.23
C LYS A 51 -17.14 8.06 0.92
N ALA A 52 -16.07 8.83 1.02
CA ALA A 52 -15.29 9.25 -0.14
C ALA A 52 -14.59 8.05 -0.78
N SER A 53 -14.65 7.97 -2.12
CA SER A 53 -13.87 7.02 -2.91
C SER A 53 -12.59 7.69 -3.36
N ILE A 54 -11.45 7.14 -2.99
CA ILE A 54 -10.13 7.67 -3.31
C ILE A 54 -9.16 6.53 -3.62
N VAL A 55 -8.06 6.85 -4.27
CA VAL A 55 -6.94 5.94 -4.47
C VAL A 55 -5.80 6.34 -3.54
N LEU A 56 -5.44 5.44 -2.63
CA LEU A 56 -4.29 5.59 -1.73
C LEU A 56 -3.05 4.92 -2.33
N ASP A 57 -1.99 5.68 -2.54
CA ASP A 57 -0.68 5.13 -2.91
C ASP A 57 0.16 5.01 -1.64
N ARG A 58 0.16 3.84 -1.07
CA ARG A 58 0.66 3.42 0.24
C ARG A 58 -0.22 3.88 1.42
N ALA A 59 -0.36 2.99 2.38
CA ALA A 59 -1.07 3.19 3.65
C ALA A 59 -0.56 2.15 4.67
N TRP A 60 -1.38 1.73 5.65
CA TRP A 60 -1.04 0.74 6.68
C TRP A 60 -0.40 -0.57 6.16
N PRO A 61 -0.70 -1.08 4.93
CA PRO A 61 -0.01 -2.26 4.42
C PRO A 61 1.51 -2.07 4.32
N SER A 62 1.93 -0.87 3.94
CA SER A 62 3.37 -0.56 3.87
C SER A 62 4.02 -0.59 5.24
N GLU A 63 3.37 -0.07 6.28
CA GLU A 63 3.89 -0.13 7.64
C GLU A 63 4.01 -1.58 8.13
N TRP A 64 2.99 -2.41 7.87
CA TRP A 64 3.03 -3.83 8.22
C TRP A 64 4.22 -4.56 7.59
N VAL A 65 4.54 -4.26 6.33
CA VAL A 65 5.67 -4.87 5.61
C VAL A 65 7.01 -4.29 6.06
N TYR A 66 7.15 -2.97 6.01
CA TYR A 66 8.44 -2.32 6.24
C TYR A 66 8.91 -2.39 7.69
N SER A 67 8.01 -2.43 8.67
CA SER A 67 8.39 -2.64 10.07
C SER A 67 9.11 -3.98 10.27
N GLN A 68 8.68 -5.02 9.58
CA GLN A 68 9.29 -6.35 9.66
C GLN A 68 10.64 -6.40 8.93
N VAL A 69 10.70 -5.87 7.70
CA VAL A 69 11.96 -5.84 6.92
C VAL A 69 13.04 -5.02 7.61
N MET A 70 12.67 -3.89 8.21
CA MET A 70 13.61 -2.97 8.86
C MET A 70 13.83 -3.29 10.36
N ASP A 71 13.30 -4.42 10.85
CA ASP A 71 13.40 -4.87 12.25
C ASP A 71 13.09 -3.75 13.24
N ARG A 72 12.00 -3.02 13.01
CA ARG A 72 11.55 -1.94 13.88
C ARG A 72 10.19 -2.20 14.48
N SER A 73 9.98 -1.68 15.68
CA SER A 73 8.71 -1.81 16.37
C SER A 73 7.56 -1.15 15.59
N THR A 74 6.39 -1.77 15.64
CA THR A 74 5.13 -1.20 15.15
C THR A 74 3.98 -1.59 16.07
N ASP A 75 2.79 -1.02 15.83
CA ASP A 75 1.58 -1.29 16.60
C ASP A 75 0.65 -2.24 15.83
N ILE A 76 0.91 -3.55 15.94
CA ILE A 76 0.11 -4.58 15.25
C ILE A 76 -1.38 -4.49 15.58
N PRO A 77 -1.83 -4.28 16.83
CA PRO A 77 -3.24 -4.07 17.15
C PRO A 77 -3.86 -2.89 16.37
N VAL A 78 -3.17 -1.77 16.25
CA VAL A 78 -3.65 -0.62 15.46
C VAL A 78 -3.70 -0.96 13.97
N LEU A 79 -2.68 -1.62 13.42
CA LEU A 79 -2.68 -2.07 12.03
C LEU A 79 -3.85 -3.02 11.74
N ARG A 80 -4.15 -3.95 12.65
CA ARG A 80 -5.31 -4.84 12.52
C ARG A 80 -6.62 -4.05 12.56
N SER A 81 -6.75 -3.10 13.48
CA SER A 81 -7.94 -2.25 13.56
C SER A 81 -8.16 -1.42 12.30
N LEU A 82 -7.09 -0.88 11.70
CA LEU A 82 -7.16 -0.15 10.43
C LEU A 82 -7.62 -1.09 9.30
N ASP A 83 -7.03 -2.27 9.21
CA ASP A 83 -7.37 -3.27 8.20
C ASP A 83 -8.85 -3.67 8.27
N ASP A 84 -9.34 -4.00 9.48
CA ASP A 84 -10.74 -4.37 9.70
C ASP A 84 -11.71 -3.24 9.33
N ARG A 85 -11.38 -1.99 9.66
CA ARG A 85 -12.20 -0.81 9.31
C ARG A 85 -12.23 -0.58 7.80
N HIS A 86 -11.09 -0.72 7.13
CA HIS A 86 -11.00 -0.64 5.68
C HIS A 86 -11.74 -1.79 4.99
N ALA A 87 -11.64 -3.02 5.51
CA ALA A 87 -12.41 -4.15 5.00
C ALA A 87 -13.92 -3.91 5.12
N ALA A 88 -14.38 -3.35 6.27
CA ALA A 88 -15.78 -2.99 6.48
C ALA A 88 -16.29 -1.89 5.53
N MET A 89 -15.42 -1.01 5.06
CA MET A 89 -15.73 0.01 4.03
C MET A 89 -15.72 -0.56 2.60
N GLY A 90 -15.30 -1.81 2.40
CA GLY A 90 -15.14 -2.40 1.08
C GLY A 90 -13.88 -1.93 0.35
N THR A 91 -12.86 -1.50 1.08
CA THR A 91 -11.56 -1.14 0.50
C THR A 91 -10.96 -2.34 -0.21
N LYS A 92 -10.45 -2.12 -1.41
CA LYS A 92 -9.74 -3.12 -2.21
C LYS A 92 -8.27 -2.77 -2.27
N ILE A 93 -7.41 -3.77 -2.10
CA ILE A 93 -5.96 -3.60 -2.09
C ILE A 93 -5.37 -4.21 -3.35
N ILE A 94 -4.50 -3.46 -4.03
CA ILE A 94 -3.77 -3.91 -5.21
C ILE A 94 -2.29 -3.91 -4.85
N ILE A 95 -1.66 -5.07 -4.97
CA ILE A 95 -0.24 -5.28 -4.70
C ILE A 95 0.45 -5.66 -6.00
N PRO A 96 1.10 -4.70 -6.70
CA PRO A 96 1.94 -5.02 -7.84
C PRO A 96 3.17 -5.80 -7.39
N PHE A 97 3.50 -6.88 -8.11
CA PHE A 97 4.70 -7.66 -7.87
C PHE A 97 5.39 -8.06 -9.17
N ARG A 98 6.68 -8.35 -9.07
CA ARG A 98 7.49 -8.96 -10.14
C ARG A 98 7.99 -10.32 -9.72
N THR A 99 8.28 -11.15 -10.71
CA THR A 99 8.96 -12.44 -10.47
C THR A 99 10.48 -12.28 -10.39
N ASP A 100 11.03 -11.22 -11.00
CA ASP A 100 12.45 -10.88 -10.97
C ASP A 100 12.63 -9.36 -10.73
N TYR A 101 13.39 -9.03 -9.70
CA TYR A 101 13.73 -7.65 -9.33
C TYR A 101 15.17 -7.27 -9.68
N SER A 102 15.92 -8.12 -10.36
CA SER A 102 17.36 -7.89 -10.65
C SER A 102 17.63 -6.61 -11.43
N ALA A 103 16.69 -6.17 -12.27
CA ALA A 103 16.78 -4.93 -13.04
C ALA A 103 16.17 -3.70 -12.34
N GLN A 104 15.60 -3.88 -11.14
CA GLN A 104 14.94 -2.81 -10.41
C GLN A 104 15.87 -2.17 -9.40
N HIS A 105 15.93 -0.84 -9.41
CA HIS A 105 16.70 -0.07 -8.44
C HIS A 105 15.82 1.02 -7.80
N ASP A 106 15.71 0.98 -6.49
CA ASP A 106 15.17 2.09 -5.71
C ASP A 106 16.32 3.07 -5.35
N ARG A 107 15.97 4.29 -4.99
CA ARG A 107 16.93 5.31 -4.54
C ARG A 107 17.50 5.01 -3.14
N TYR A 108 16.95 4.04 -2.43
CA TYR A 108 17.38 3.64 -1.09
C TYR A 108 18.01 2.26 -1.12
N ASP A 109 19.29 2.17 -0.71
CA ASP A 109 20.04 0.91 -0.70
C ASP A 109 19.38 -0.16 0.16
N ALA A 110 18.85 0.22 1.33
CA ALA A 110 18.15 -0.71 2.22
C ALA A 110 16.90 -1.35 1.58
N ILE A 111 16.26 -0.70 0.61
CA ILE A 111 15.17 -1.29 -0.16
C ILE A 111 15.73 -2.26 -1.20
N ASN A 112 16.75 -1.88 -1.93
CA ASN A 112 17.40 -2.75 -2.93
C ASN A 112 17.93 -4.04 -2.31
N GLU A 113 18.56 -3.96 -1.14
CA GLU A 113 19.11 -5.10 -0.41
C GLU A 113 18.01 -6.07 0.09
N ASN A 114 16.79 -5.60 0.27
CA ASN A 114 15.68 -6.37 0.86
C ASN A 114 14.48 -6.54 -0.08
N ILE A 115 14.62 -6.29 -1.38
CA ILE A 115 13.48 -6.21 -2.29
C ILE A 115 12.69 -7.51 -2.40
N ASP A 116 13.36 -8.65 -2.38
CA ASP A 116 12.72 -9.97 -2.40
C ASP A 116 11.93 -10.22 -1.11
N ALA A 117 12.53 -9.90 0.05
CA ALA A 117 11.84 -10.01 1.34
C ALA A 117 10.62 -9.07 1.44
N ILE A 118 10.73 -7.85 0.90
CA ILE A 118 9.62 -6.91 0.81
C ILE A 118 8.50 -7.50 -0.05
N SER A 119 8.83 -8.06 -1.21
CA SER A 119 7.86 -8.69 -2.12
C SER A 119 7.14 -9.85 -1.44
N ASP A 120 7.87 -10.73 -0.78
CA ASP A 120 7.30 -11.90 -0.10
C ASP A 120 6.41 -11.48 1.08
N LEU A 121 6.82 -10.46 1.83
CA LEU A 121 5.98 -9.92 2.91
C LEU A 121 4.70 -9.26 2.39
N TYR A 122 4.71 -8.62 1.24
CA TYR A 122 3.46 -8.13 0.63
C TYR A 122 2.52 -9.26 0.23
N LYS A 123 3.03 -10.39 -0.26
CA LYS A 123 2.21 -11.59 -0.52
C LYS A 123 1.64 -12.19 0.76
N LEU A 124 2.43 -12.20 1.85
CA LEU A 124 1.95 -12.62 3.18
C LEU A 124 0.91 -11.64 3.74
N PHE A 125 1.11 -10.33 3.54
CA PHE A 125 0.13 -9.32 3.90
C PHE A 125 -1.22 -9.57 3.21
N ALA A 126 -1.23 -9.97 1.92
CA ALA A 126 -2.45 -10.30 1.20
C ALA A 126 -3.25 -11.44 1.85
N VAL A 127 -2.57 -12.37 2.54
CA VAL A 127 -3.22 -13.44 3.31
C VAL A 127 -3.65 -12.96 4.69
N TRP A 128 -2.90 -12.04 5.29
CA TRP A 128 -3.17 -11.50 6.62
C TRP A 128 -4.33 -10.50 6.61
N SER A 129 -4.49 -9.70 5.56
CA SER A 129 -5.52 -8.67 5.43
C SER A 129 -6.92 -9.27 5.30
N ASN A 130 -7.91 -8.59 5.87
CA ASN A 130 -9.34 -8.87 5.69
C ASN A 130 -9.95 -8.11 4.50
N CYS A 131 -9.18 -7.22 3.85
CA CYS A 131 -9.60 -6.58 2.62
C CYS A 131 -9.48 -7.52 1.41
N ASP A 132 -10.35 -7.36 0.43
CA ASP A 132 -10.15 -8.00 -0.88
C ASP A 132 -8.83 -7.53 -1.49
N THR A 133 -7.96 -8.47 -1.88
CA THR A 133 -6.62 -8.15 -2.36
C THR A 133 -6.34 -8.79 -3.70
N LEU A 134 -5.85 -7.99 -4.65
CA LEU A 134 -5.34 -8.42 -5.95
C LEU A 134 -3.81 -8.41 -5.93
N LEU A 135 -3.19 -9.57 -6.16
CA LEU A 135 -1.77 -9.66 -6.50
C LEU A 135 -1.63 -9.47 -8.01
N LEU A 136 -1.08 -8.35 -8.43
CA LEU A 136 -0.98 -7.95 -9.83
C LEU A 136 0.44 -8.19 -10.35
N ASN A 137 0.63 -9.12 -11.27
CA ASN A 137 1.92 -9.32 -11.94
C ASN A 137 2.17 -8.16 -12.92
N VAL A 138 3.33 -7.53 -12.81
CA VAL A 138 3.76 -6.39 -13.65
C VAL A 138 5.08 -6.67 -14.38
N ASP A 139 5.38 -7.92 -14.67
CA ASP A 139 6.64 -8.31 -15.34
C ASP A 139 6.72 -7.83 -16.79
N ASP A 140 5.58 -7.82 -17.49
CA ASP A 140 5.49 -7.44 -18.90
C ASP A 140 5.39 -5.92 -19.14
N GLU A 141 5.23 -5.14 -18.05
CA GLU A 141 5.08 -3.67 -18.10
C GLU A 141 3.96 -3.19 -19.03
N ASP A 142 2.94 -4.02 -19.27
CA ASP A 142 1.76 -3.68 -20.07
C ASP A 142 0.72 -2.97 -19.21
N LEU A 143 0.80 -1.65 -19.21
CA LEU A 143 -0.09 -0.81 -18.39
C LEU A 143 -1.58 -0.96 -18.77
N ASP A 144 -1.91 -1.21 -20.03
CA ASP A 144 -3.30 -1.38 -20.44
C ASP A 144 -3.88 -2.71 -19.96
N ARG A 145 -3.11 -3.79 -20.02
CA ARG A 145 -3.48 -5.08 -19.43
C ARG A 145 -3.62 -4.97 -17.91
N GLU A 146 -2.64 -4.37 -17.24
CA GLU A 146 -2.65 -4.16 -15.80
C GLU A 146 -3.88 -3.37 -15.35
N LEU A 147 -4.21 -2.29 -16.04
CA LEU A 147 -5.39 -1.48 -15.74
C LEU A 147 -6.70 -2.21 -16.02
N ALA A 148 -6.77 -3.02 -17.08
CA ALA A 148 -7.95 -3.83 -17.36
C ALA A 148 -8.19 -4.86 -16.23
N GLU A 149 -7.13 -5.47 -15.69
CA GLU A 149 -7.23 -6.38 -14.56
C GLU A 149 -7.67 -5.66 -13.28
N VAL A 150 -7.09 -4.48 -13.01
CA VAL A 150 -7.46 -3.63 -11.88
C VAL A 150 -8.92 -3.18 -11.96
N THR A 151 -9.38 -2.66 -13.09
CA THR A 151 -10.76 -2.17 -13.23
C THR A 151 -11.77 -3.29 -13.10
N ARG A 152 -11.47 -4.48 -13.62
CA ARG A 152 -12.30 -5.68 -13.43
C ARG A 152 -12.37 -6.05 -11.95
N PHE A 153 -11.24 -6.09 -11.25
CA PHE A 153 -11.21 -6.38 -9.81
C PHE A 153 -11.98 -5.34 -8.99
N LEU A 154 -11.90 -4.07 -9.37
CA LEU A 154 -12.65 -2.99 -8.71
C LEU A 154 -14.14 -2.99 -9.05
N GLY A 155 -14.55 -3.62 -10.17
CA GLY A 155 -15.94 -3.60 -10.64
C GLY A 155 -16.36 -2.25 -11.21
N ILE A 156 -15.44 -1.55 -11.88
CA ILE A 156 -15.64 -0.20 -12.48
C ILE A 156 -15.38 -0.21 -13.99
N GLU A 157 -15.77 -1.28 -14.66
CA GLU A 157 -15.66 -1.42 -16.13
C GLU A 157 -16.55 -0.41 -16.88
#